data_f53e16c836d01fa689331413da722187
#
_entry.id   f53e16c836d01fa689331413da722187
#
_cell.length_a   1.000
_cell.length_b   1.000
_cell.length_c   1.000
_cell.angle_alpha   90.00
_cell.angle_beta   90.00
_cell.angle_gamma   90.00
#
_symmetry.space_group_name_H-M   'P 1'
#
loop_
_entity.id
_entity.type
_entity.pdbx_description
1 polymer ?
#
loop_
_entity_poly.entity_id
_entity_poly.type
_entity_poly.pdbx_seq_one_letter_code
_entity_poly.pdbx_strand_id
1 'polypeptide(L)'
;PFHHNVAVDVESGYFLYHTDSPLRRKGRMTTHQKTRREQLERVLGRAHPRAVEDGVRELLEGLSGRPHIHAVRSDDHRAYPRAIASAFGATAIHRITSSKQRRDERNPLWEINLVDLMIRHSTAAHKRETIAWAKRRQASIEKLAIFQVWRNYIKRRREKGGRGTSAMLLGLESRPWRVRDLLKERLFFEKTPLSHRWQQYYRREVKTRALAVNRVHDLSYAF
;
A
#
# COMPACT_ATOMS: atom_id res chain seq x y z
N PRO A 1 10.96 9.56 -4.37
CA PRO A 1 10.20 8.32 -4.56
C PRO A 1 9.76 7.75 -3.22
N PHE A 2 8.78 6.86 -3.24
CA PHE A 2 8.26 6.14 -2.10
C PHE A 2 7.83 4.73 -2.55
N HIS A 3 7.71 3.83 -1.59
CA HIS A 3 7.30 2.45 -1.79
C HIS A 3 6.09 2.16 -0.89
N HIS A 4 5.11 1.42 -1.38
CA HIS A 4 4.01 0.92 -0.57
C HIS A 4 4.35 -0.48 -0.08
N ASN A 5 4.26 -0.68 1.23
CA ASN A 5 4.34 -2.00 1.84
C ASN A 5 2.90 -2.48 2.01
N VAL A 6 2.60 -3.68 1.54
CA VAL A 6 1.25 -4.24 1.51
C VAL A 6 1.25 -5.61 2.15
N ALA A 7 0.26 -5.89 2.98
CA ALA A 7 -0.01 -7.22 3.53
C ALA A 7 -1.34 -7.76 3.00
N VAL A 8 -1.33 -9.02 2.61
CA VAL A 8 -2.48 -9.73 2.04
C VAL A 8 -2.63 -11.07 2.72
N ASP A 9 -3.85 -11.44 3.06
CA ASP A 9 -4.15 -12.78 3.54
C ASP A 9 -4.04 -13.80 2.39
N VAL A 10 -3.35 -14.90 2.64
CA VAL A 10 -2.99 -15.88 1.60
C VAL A 10 -4.21 -16.66 1.09
N GLU A 11 -5.19 -16.93 1.95
CA GLU A 11 -6.34 -17.77 1.62
C GLU A 11 -7.46 -16.97 0.95
N SER A 12 -7.83 -15.86 1.57
CA SER A 12 -8.93 -15.01 1.09
C SER A 12 -8.48 -13.97 0.06
N GLY A 13 -7.17 -13.67 -0.04
CA GLY A 13 -6.64 -12.54 -0.80
C GLY A 13 -7.12 -11.20 -0.26
N TYR A 14 -7.52 -11.14 1.01
CA TYR A 14 -7.95 -9.92 1.66
C TYR A 14 -6.75 -8.99 1.87
N PHE A 15 -6.86 -7.77 1.41
CA PHE A 15 -5.85 -6.75 1.61
C PHE A 15 -5.92 -6.27 3.06
N LEU A 16 -5.04 -6.80 3.90
CA LEU A 16 -5.08 -6.61 5.36
C LEU A 16 -4.73 -5.18 5.78
N TYR A 17 -3.57 -4.71 5.35
CA TYR A 17 -3.01 -3.44 5.80
C TYR A 17 -1.98 -2.91 4.83
N HIS A 18 -1.72 -1.60 4.88
CA HIS A 18 -0.62 -1.00 4.14
C HIS A 18 0.06 0.12 4.93
N THR A 19 1.34 0.28 4.66
CA THR A 19 2.14 1.43 5.05
C THR A 19 2.92 1.93 3.85
N ASP A 20 3.65 2.99 3.98
CA ASP A 20 4.55 3.46 2.94
C ASP A 20 5.93 3.81 3.48
N SER A 21 6.91 3.75 2.61
CA SER A 21 8.31 4.03 2.93
C SER A 21 8.86 5.07 1.97
N PRO A 22 9.32 6.23 2.45
CA PRO A 22 10.01 7.18 1.61
C PRO A 22 11.34 6.59 1.14
N LEU A 23 11.64 6.73 -0.16
CA LEU A 23 12.86 6.22 -0.74
C LEU A 23 13.74 7.36 -1.25
N ARG A 24 15.04 7.18 -1.15
CA ARG A 24 16.00 8.03 -1.83
C ARG A 24 16.20 7.53 -3.25
N ARG A 25 16.03 8.42 -4.24
CA ARG A 25 16.34 8.07 -5.63
C ARG A 25 17.83 7.72 -5.76
N LYS A 26 18.10 6.53 -6.27
CA LYS A 26 19.44 6.01 -6.59
C LYS A 26 19.56 5.84 -8.11
N GLY A 27 20.75 5.50 -8.56
CA GLY A 27 21.02 5.23 -9.96
C GLY A 27 21.46 6.47 -10.75
N ARG A 28 21.60 6.30 -12.07
CA ARG A 28 22.06 7.35 -12.98
C ARG A 28 21.06 8.51 -13.02
N MET A 29 21.56 9.71 -12.86
CA MET A 29 20.77 10.94 -12.86
C MET A 29 21.50 12.03 -13.63
N THR A 30 20.76 12.86 -14.37
CA THR A 30 21.29 14.10 -14.94
C THR A 30 21.58 15.11 -13.81
N THR A 31 22.38 16.14 -14.13
CA THR A 31 22.69 17.23 -13.18
C THR A 31 21.43 17.89 -12.66
N HIS A 32 20.47 18.23 -13.53
CA HIS A 32 19.17 18.78 -13.14
C HIS A 32 18.39 17.87 -12.16
N GLN A 33 18.39 16.55 -12.41
CA GLN A 33 17.71 15.59 -11.52
C GLN A 33 18.39 15.48 -10.15
N LYS A 34 19.73 15.61 -10.08
CA LYS A 34 20.48 15.65 -8.82
C LYS A 34 20.13 16.90 -8.03
N THR A 35 20.23 18.08 -8.65
CA THR A 35 19.87 19.35 -8.02
C THR A 35 18.43 19.33 -7.50
N ARG A 36 17.49 18.85 -8.31
CA ARG A 36 16.08 18.73 -7.89
C ARG A 36 15.91 17.79 -6.72
N ARG A 37 16.61 16.65 -6.67
CA ARG A 37 16.59 15.75 -5.52
C ARG A 37 17.10 16.46 -4.26
N GLU A 38 18.22 17.17 -4.36
CA GLU A 38 18.82 17.88 -3.21
C GLU A 38 17.91 18.98 -2.68
N GLN A 39 17.25 19.74 -3.55
CA GLN A 39 16.24 20.71 -3.14
C GLN A 39 15.09 20.05 -2.38
N LEU A 40 14.57 18.90 -2.88
CA LEU A 40 13.52 18.15 -2.20
C LEU A 40 13.99 17.56 -0.87
N GLU A 41 15.23 17.09 -0.78
CA GLU A 41 15.82 16.57 0.45
C GLU A 41 16.01 17.67 1.51
N ARG A 42 16.27 18.93 1.11
CA ARG A 42 16.32 20.09 2.05
C ARG A 42 14.95 20.39 2.65
N VAL A 43 13.88 20.30 1.87
CA VAL A 43 12.51 20.63 2.32
C VAL A 43 11.86 19.47 3.07
N LEU A 44 11.96 18.26 2.53
CA LEU A 44 11.24 17.08 3.04
C LEU A 44 12.08 16.22 4.00
N GLY A 45 13.37 16.49 4.07
CA GLY A 45 14.35 15.63 4.74
C GLY A 45 14.79 14.47 3.84
N ARG A 46 15.96 13.94 4.13
CA ARG A 46 16.50 12.75 3.46
C ARG A 46 15.80 11.50 3.97
N ALA A 47 15.40 10.63 3.06
CA ALA A 47 14.82 9.34 3.43
C ALA A 47 15.80 8.48 4.22
N HIS A 48 15.32 7.87 5.30
CA HIS A 48 16.12 6.97 6.13
C HIS A 48 16.60 5.75 5.32
N PRO A 49 17.85 5.29 5.48
CA PRO A 49 18.37 4.14 4.74
C PRO A 49 17.57 2.84 4.94
N ARG A 50 16.98 2.68 6.13
CA ARG A 50 16.14 1.52 6.50
C ARG A 50 14.64 1.80 6.41
N ALA A 51 14.20 2.83 5.68
CA ALA A 51 12.80 3.22 5.62
C ALA A 51 11.85 2.08 5.19
N VAL A 52 12.31 1.15 4.34
CA VAL A 52 11.53 -0.04 3.96
C VAL A 52 11.38 -0.99 5.14
N GLU A 53 12.47 -1.24 5.87
CA GLU A 53 12.45 -2.09 7.08
C GLU A 53 11.51 -1.51 8.14
N ASP A 54 11.61 -0.20 8.41
CA ASP A 54 10.76 0.52 9.35
C ASP A 54 9.28 0.46 8.92
N GLY A 55 8.99 0.72 7.64
CA GLY A 55 7.64 0.68 7.12
C GLY A 55 7.02 -0.73 7.13
N VAL A 56 7.80 -1.76 6.87
CA VAL A 56 7.34 -3.16 6.98
C VAL A 56 7.14 -3.55 8.44
N ARG A 57 8.03 -3.14 9.34
CA ARG A 57 7.84 -3.37 10.78
C ARG A 57 6.53 -2.75 11.27
N GLU A 58 6.28 -1.48 10.99
CA GLU A 58 5.03 -0.80 11.34
C GLU A 58 3.79 -1.49 10.73
N LEU A 59 3.90 -1.99 9.50
CA LEU A 59 2.85 -2.80 8.86
C LEU A 59 2.52 -4.03 9.69
N LEU A 60 3.54 -4.77 10.11
CA LEU A 60 3.41 -6.02 10.85
C LEU A 60 2.97 -5.78 12.30
N GLU A 61 3.47 -4.75 12.96
CA GLU A 61 3.02 -4.33 14.29
C GLU A 61 1.53 -3.97 14.29
N GLY A 62 1.04 -3.31 13.23
CA GLY A 62 -0.39 -3.05 13.03
C GLY A 62 -1.25 -4.31 12.88
N LEU A 63 -0.63 -5.45 12.60
CA LEU A 63 -1.27 -6.77 12.47
C LEU A 63 -1.00 -7.68 13.67
N SER A 64 0.00 -7.42 14.49
CA SER A 64 0.47 -8.31 15.58
C SER A 64 -0.55 -8.54 16.70
N GLY A 65 -1.51 -7.63 16.90
CA GLY A 65 -2.62 -7.82 17.84
C GLY A 65 -3.69 -8.85 17.39
N ARG A 66 -3.51 -9.51 16.25
CA ARG A 66 -4.41 -10.55 15.74
C ARG A 66 -3.90 -11.93 16.11
N PRO A 67 -4.70 -12.75 16.82
CA PRO A 67 -4.24 -13.99 17.45
C PRO A 67 -3.85 -15.14 16.49
N HIS A 68 -3.92 -14.93 15.16
CA HIS A 68 -3.84 -16.03 14.19
C HIS A 68 -2.75 -15.87 13.10
N ILE A 69 -1.75 -15.00 13.32
CA ILE A 69 -0.64 -14.92 12.36
C ILE A 69 0.43 -15.95 12.74
N HIS A 70 0.39 -17.11 12.06
CA HIS A 70 1.35 -18.18 12.27
C HIS A 70 2.53 -18.15 11.30
N ALA A 71 2.35 -17.54 10.13
CA ALA A 71 3.40 -17.48 9.13
C ALA A 71 3.33 -16.19 8.31
N VAL A 72 4.49 -15.64 7.98
CA VAL A 72 4.66 -14.52 7.06
C VAL A 72 5.42 -15.00 5.83
N ARG A 73 4.86 -14.80 4.64
CA ARG A 73 5.52 -15.08 3.36
C ARG A 73 6.01 -13.79 2.74
N SER A 74 7.25 -13.77 2.28
CA SER A 74 7.82 -12.62 1.55
C SER A 74 8.76 -13.08 0.45
N ASP A 75 9.18 -12.13 -0.41
CA ASP A 75 10.33 -12.35 -1.27
C ASP A 75 11.65 -12.26 -0.48
N ASP A 76 12.76 -12.38 -1.21
CA ASP A 76 14.11 -12.40 -0.68
C ASP A 76 14.70 -11.01 -0.39
N HIS A 77 13.85 -9.95 -0.28
CA HIS A 77 14.34 -8.63 0.06
C HIS A 77 14.87 -8.58 1.49
N ARG A 78 16.12 -8.15 1.66
CA ARG A 78 16.88 -8.17 2.93
C ARG A 78 16.28 -7.40 4.11
N ALA A 79 15.30 -6.53 3.88
CA ALA A 79 14.62 -5.80 4.95
C ALA A 79 13.58 -6.66 5.69
N TYR A 80 12.98 -7.65 5.02
CA TYR A 80 11.87 -8.42 5.59
C TYR A 80 12.25 -9.29 6.79
N PRO A 81 13.36 -10.08 6.78
CA PRO A 81 13.69 -10.91 7.93
C PRO A 81 13.83 -10.08 9.21
N ARG A 82 14.48 -8.93 9.15
CA ARG A 82 14.66 -8.05 10.33
C ARG A 82 13.35 -7.43 10.81
N ALA A 83 12.53 -6.97 9.88
CA ALA A 83 11.22 -6.38 10.21
C ALA A 83 10.29 -7.43 10.85
N ILE A 84 10.27 -8.66 10.32
CA ILE A 84 9.46 -9.77 10.84
C ILE A 84 9.95 -10.19 12.22
N ALA A 85 11.26 -10.37 12.40
CA ALA A 85 11.84 -10.70 13.71
C ALA A 85 11.56 -9.62 14.75
N SER A 86 11.59 -8.33 14.36
CA SER A 86 11.26 -7.22 15.26
C SER A 86 9.79 -7.20 15.66
N ALA A 87 8.86 -7.52 14.74
CA ALA A 87 7.42 -7.44 14.99
C ALA A 87 6.85 -8.67 15.72
N PHE A 88 7.36 -9.86 15.44
CA PHE A 88 6.81 -11.12 15.93
C PHE A 88 7.79 -11.95 16.77
N GLY A 89 9.07 -11.59 16.84
CA GLY A 89 10.08 -12.41 17.50
C GLY A 89 10.11 -13.84 16.91
N ALA A 90 10.06 -14.83 17.79
CA ALA A 90 10.03 -16.25 17.42
C ALA A 90 8.62 -16.81 17.19
N THR A 91 7.57 -16.00 17.32
CA THR A 91 6.17 -16.47 17.27
C THR A 91 5.65 -16.70 15.85
N ALA A 92 6.26 -16.10 14.83
CA ALA A 92 5.85 -16.27 13.45
C ALA A 92 6.93 -16.96 12.61
N ILE A 93 6.51 -17.91 11.78
CA ILE A 93 7.38 -18.59 10.82
C ILE A 93 7.55 -17.70 9.59
N HIS A 94 8.79 -17.31 9.28
CA HIS A 94 9.09 -16.58 8.05
C HIS A 94 9.41 -17.55 6.91
N ARG A 95 8.63 -17.49 5.83
CA ARG A 95 8.83 -18.28 4.60
C ARG A 95 9.25 -17.36 3.46
N ILE A 96 10.48 -17.55 2.98
CA ILE A 96 11.06 -16.73 1.91
C ILE A 96 10.87 -17.44 0.57
N THR A 97 10.42 -16.68 -0.42
CA THR A 97 10.30 -17.13 -1.82
C THR A 97 11.25 -16.29 -2.69
N SER A 98 12.04 -16.94 -3.55
CA SER A 98 12.94 -16.18 -4.43
C SER A 98 12.17 -15.22 -5.33
N SER A 99 12.62 -13.98 -5.41
CA SER A 99 12.07 -12.95 -6.30
C SER A 99 12.19 -13.30 -7.79
N LYS A 100 13.05 -14.27 -8.14
CA LYS A 100 13.25 -14.81 -9.50
C LYS A 100 12.26 -15.92 -9.85
N GLN A 101 11.55 -16.48 -8.86
CA GLN A 101 10.57 -17.51 -9.10
C GLN A 101 9.43 -16.99 -9.96
N ARG A 102 8.96 -17.82 -10.91
CA ARG A 102 7.84 -17.48 -11.79
C ARG A 102 6.61 -17.06 -10.98
N ARG A 103 5.94 -15.98 -11.41
CA ARG A 103 4.78 -15.40 -10.74
C ARG A 103 3.47 -15.96 -11.29
N ASP A 104 3.30 -17.26 -11.21
CA ASP A 104 2.06 -17.96 -11.58
C ASP A 104 1.28 -18.40 -10.32
N GLU A 105 0.16 -19.09 -10.52
CA GLU A 105 -0.73 -19.56 -9.44
C GLU A 105 -0.06 -20.52 -8.45
N ARG A 106 1.05 -21.15 -8.82
CA ARG A 106 1.84 -22.05 -7.96
C ARG A 106 2.86 -21.31 -7.10
N ASN A 107 3.06 -20.02 -7.36
CA ASN A 107 3.97 -19.19 -6.56
C ASN A 107 3.38 -18.97 -5.16
N PRO A 108 4.14 -19.24 -4.07
CA PRO A 108 3.67 -18.99 -2.70
C PRO A 108 3.26 -17.53 -2.41
N LEU A 109 3.71 -16.59 -3.26
CA LEU A 109 3.35 -15.15 -3.21
C LEU A 109 2.28 -14.77 -4.23
N TRP A 110 1.51 -15.74 -4.77
CA TRP A 110 0.50 -15.46 -5.80
C TRP A 110 -0.49 -14.36 -5.40
N GLU A 111 -1.06 -14.43 -4.21
CA GLU A 111 -2.09 -13.46 -3.79
C GLU A 111 -1.55 -12.03 -3.70
N ILE A 112 -0.35 -11.83 -3.17
CA ILE A 112 0.25 -10.49 -3.14
C ILE A 112 0.66 -10.02 -4.54
N ASN A 113 1.18 -10.91 -5.40
CA ASN A 113 1.50 -10.59 -6.78
C ASN A 113 0.25 -10.17 -7.57
N LEU A 114 -0.88 -10.84 -7.33
CA LEU A 114 -2.17 -10.51 -7.94
C LEU A 114 -2.68 -9.14 -7.45
N VAL A 115 -2.60 -8.86 -6.16
CA VAL A 115 -2.98 -7.55 -5.60
C VAL A 115 -2.10 -6.44 -6.19
N ASP A 116 -0.81 -6.64 -6.28
CA ASP A 116 0.13 -5.71 -6.91
C ASP A 116 -0.17 -5.45 -8.39
N LEU A 117 -0.54 -6.50 -9.12
CA LEU A 117 -0.99 -6.38 -10.50
C LEU A 117 -2.26 -5.54 -10.60
N MET A 118 -3.24 -5.81 -9.75
CA MET A 118 -4.51 -5.10 -9.72
C MET A 118 -4.36 -3.64 -9.32
N ILE A 119 -3.52 -3.31 -8.35
CA ILE A 119 -3.20 -1.93 -7.98
C ILE A 119 -2.71 -1.16 -9.21
N ARG A 120 -1.79 -1.74 -9.97
CA ARG A 120 -1.24 -1.12 -11.18
C ARG A 120 -2.22 -1.06 -12.34
N HIS A 121 -3.09 -2.05 -12.46
CA HIS A 121 -4.09 -2.11 -13.54
C HIS A 121 -5.29 -1.19 -13.27
N SER A 122 -5.81 -1.19 -12.04
CA SER A 122 -7.08 -0.51 -11.72
C SER A 122 -6.90 0.97 -11.34
N THR A 123 -5.68 1.40 -10.98
CA THR A 123 -5.44 2.78 -10.55
C THR A 123 -4.35 3.46 -11.36
N ALA A 124 -4.69 4.50 -12.11
CA ALA A 124 -3.74 5.27 -12.89
C ALA A 124 -2.58 5.82 -12.03
N ALA A 125 -2.86 6.15 -10.77
CA ALA A 125 -1.88 6.67 -9.83
C ALA A 125 -0.70 5.72 -9.53
N HIS A 126 -0.88 4.42 -9.72
CA HIS A 126 0.10 3.39 -9.44
C HIS A 126 0.66 2.71 -10.71
N LYS A 127 0.24 3.15 -11.89
CA LYS A 127 0.84 2.68 -13.14
C LYS A 127 2.31 3.09 -13.23
N ARG A 128 3.16 2.17 -13.65
CA ARG A 128 4.56 2.45 -13.96
C ARG A 128 4.69 3.13 -15.32
N GLU A 129 5.72 3.95 -15.46
CA GLU A 129 6.14 4.52 -16.75
C GLU A 129 5.06 5.34 -17.49
N THR A 130 4.15 5.94 -16.73
CA THR A 130 3.12 6.83 -17.25
C THR A 130 3.18 8.20 -16.58
N ILE A 131 2.66 9.22 -17.25
CA ILE A 131 2.49 10.56 -16.66
C ILE A 131 1.42 10.60 -15.56
N ALA A 132 0.55 9.59 -15.50
CA ALA A 132 -0.59 9.51 -14.59
C ALA A 132 -0.23 9.06 -13.17
N TRP A 133 1.01 8.62 -12.89
CA TRP A 133 1.43 8.19 -11.57
C TRP A 133 1.28 9.29 -10.50
N ALA A 134 0.98 8.89 -9.29
CA ALA A 134 0.80 9.84 -8.18
C ALA A 134 2.12 10.56 -7.85
N LYS A 135 2.19 11.84 -8.16
CA LYS A 135 3.37 12.69 -7.90
C LYS A 135 3.51 13.10 -6.45
N ARG A 136 2.42 13.02 -5.67
CA ARG A 136 2.36 13.31 -4.25
C ARG A 136 2.16 12.04 -3.43
N ARG A 137 2.97 11.89 -2.40
CA ARG A 137 2.94 10.73 -1.49
C ARG A 137 1.56 10.56 -0.85
N GLN A 138 1.00 11.62 -0.28
CA GLN A 138 -0.32 11.61 0.35
C GLN A 138 -1.42 11.13 -0.62
N ALA A 139 -1.47 11.68 -1.83
CA ALA A 139 -2.46 11.27 -2.82
C ALA A 139 -2.34 9.79 -3.23
N SER A 140 -1.13 9.25 -3.26
CA SER A 140 -0.91 7.82 -3.54
C SER A 140 -1.46 6.95 -2.42
N ILE A 141 -1.22 7.32 -1.15
CA ILE A 141 -1.71 6.61 0.02
C ILE A 141 -3.25 6.60 0.05
N GLU A 142 -3.88 7.76 -0.16
CA GLU A 142 -5.35 7.88 -0.18
C GLU A 142 -5.99 7.00 -1.27
N LYS A 143 -5.40 6.99 -2.47
CA LYS A 143 -5.86 6.12 -3.57
C LYS A 143 -5.68 4.64 -3.27
N LEU A 144 -4.60 4.28 -2.57
CA LEU A 144 -4.39 2.90 -2.13
C LEU A 144 -5.42 2.48 -1.08
N ALA A 145 -5.78 3.36 -0.14
CA ALA A 145 -6.84 3.10 0.84
C ALA A 145 -8.20 2.88 0.17
N ILE A 146 -8.54 3.71 -0.83
CA ILE A 146 -9.76 3.51 -1.63
C ILE A 146 -9.73 2.15 -2.36
N PHE A 147 -8.58 1.81 -2.97
CA PHE A 147 -8.39 0.52 -3.63
C PHE A 147 -8.56 -0.65 -2.66
N GLN A 148 -8.02 -0.55 -1.43
CA GLN A 148 -8.14 -1.57 -0.40
C GLN A 148 -9.61 -1.87 -0.07
N VAL A 149 -10.43 -0.84 0.17
CA VAL A 149 -11.86 -0.99 0.43
C VAL A 149 -12.59 -1.60 -0.77
N TRP A 150 -12.35 -1.06 -1.96
CA TRP A 150 -12.96 -1.57 -3.19
C TRP A 150 -12.60 -3.05 -3.44
N ARG A 151 -11.32 -3.42 -3.29
CA ARG A 151 -10.84 -4.78 -3.51
C ARG A 151 -11.43 -5.77 -2.51
N ASN A 152 -11.55 -5.36 -1.24
CA ASN A 152 -12.00 -6.24 -0.17
C ASN A 152 -13.51 -6.43 -0.14
N TYR A 153 -14.28 -5.38 -0.34
CA TYR A 153 -15.72 -5.38 -0.06
C TYR A 153 -16.60 -5.32 -1.31
N ILE A 154 -16.11 -4.73 -2.43
CA ILE A 154 -16.93 -4.47 -3.62
C ILE A 154 -16.55 -5.41 -4.76
N LYS A 155 -15.25 -5.53 -5.08
CA LYS A 155 -14.75 -6.34 -6.20
C LYS A 155 -14.85 -7.82 -5.87
N ARG A 156 -15.59 -8.57 -6.70
CA ARG A 156 -15.59 -10.04 -6.61
C ARG A 156 -14.23 -10.60 -7.03
N ARG A 157 -13.80 -11.66 -6.40
CA ARG A 157 -12.51 -12.31 -6.71
C ARG A 157 -12.46 -12.92 -8.11
N ARG A 158 -13.58 -13.44 -8.58
CA ARG A 158 -13.76 -13.97 -9.95
C ARG A 158 -14.98 -13.34 -10.58
N GLU A 159 -14.91 -13.05 -11.85
CA GLU A 159 -16.03 -12.51 -12.62
C GLU A 159 -17.07 -13.58 -12.94
N LYS A 160 -16.59 -14.80 -13.25
CA LYS A 160 -17.42 -15.98 -13.48
C LYS A 160 -17.21 -16.99 -12.34
N GLY A 161 -18.30 -17.59 -11.83
CA GLY A 161 -18.21 -18.67 -10.84
C GLY A 161 -18.15 -18.29 -9.37
N GLY A 162 -18.61 -17.09 -9.00
CA GLY A 162 -19.30 -16.89 -7.72
C GLY A 162 -18.55 -16.95 -6.40
N ARG A 163 -17.24 -16.79 -6.31
CA ARG A 163 -16.53 -16.79 -5.01
C ARG A 163 -16.63 -15.51 -4.19
N GLY A 164 -17.64 -14.68 -4.36
CA GLY A 164 -17.80 -13.50 -3.51
C GLY A 164 -16.61 -12.52 -3.51
N THR A 165 -16.55 -11.66 -2.52
CA THR A 165 -15.43 -10.74 -2.26
C THR A 165 -14.44 -11.35 -1.25
N SER A 166 -13.26 -10.73 -1.10
CA SER A 166 -12.29 -11.18 -0.09
C SER A 166 -12.84 -11.07 1.33
N ALA A 167 -13.65 -10.05 1.64
CA ALA A 167 -14.32 -9.90 2.94
C ALA A 167 -15.33 -11.03 3.20
N MET A 168 -16.06 -11.47 2.17
CA MET A 168 -16.97 -12.61 2.28
C MET A 168 -16.23 -13.93 2.57
N LEU A 169 -15.08 -14.14 1.96
CA LEU A 169 -14.27 -15.34 2.21
C LEU A 169 -13.70 -15.38 3.64
N LEU A 170 -13.47 -14.22 4.25
CA LEU A 170 -13.09 -14.12 5.66
C LEU A 170 -14.30 -14.19 6.62
N GLY A 171 -15.51 -14.30 6.12
CA GLY A 171 -16.72 -14.29 6.94
C GLY A 171 -17.07 -12.92 7.55
N LEU A 172 -16.43 -11.84 7.06
CA LEU A 172 -16.71 -10.47 7.54
C LEU A 172 -18.02 -9.92 6.97
N GLU A 173 -18.42 -10.40 5.78
CA GLU A 173 -19.60 -9.93 5.06
C GLU A 173 -20.36 -11.09 4.40
N SER A 174 -21.67 -10.97 4.34
CA SER A 174 -22.54 -11.97 3.68
C SER A 174 -22.78 -11.69 2.19
N ARG A 175 -22.56 -10.47 1.74
CA ARG A 175 -22.75 -10.02 0.35
C ARG A 175 -21.71 -9.00 -0.07
N PRO A 176 -21.49 -8.80 -1.38
CA PRO A 176 -20.69 -7.69 -1.86
C PRO A 176 -21.32 -6.35 -1.50
N TRP A 177 -20.52 -5.40 -1.07
CA TRP A 177 -20.97 -4.03 -0.85
C TRP A 177 -21.17 -3.31 -2.19
N ARG A 178 -22.08 -2.35 -2.17
CA ARG A 178 -22.21 -1.31 -3.20
C ARG A 178 -21.56 -0.03 -2.67
N VAL A 179 -21.16 0.87 -3.55
CA VAL A 179 -20.61 2.17 -3.16
C VAL A 179 -21.54 2.93 -2.19
N ARG A 180 -22.85 2.85 -2.41
CA ARG A 180 -23.85 3.45 -1.52
C ARG A 180 -23.84 2.85 -0.10
N ASP A 181 -23.48 1.58 0.05
CA ASP A 181 -23.40 0.94 1.38
C ASP A 181 -22.20 1.54 2.13
N LEU A 182 -21.06 1.69 1.47
CA LEU A 182 -19.90 2.36 2.03
C LEU A 182 -20.18 3.81 2.46
N LEU A 183 -20.91 4.58 1.63
CA LEU A 183 -21.25 5.97 1.93
C LEU A 183 -22.23 6.14 3.10
N LYS A 184 -22.94 5.09 3.49
CA LYS A 184 -23.81 5.09 4.67
C LYS A 184 -23.04 4.85 5.97
N GLU A 185 -21.87 4.23 5.91
CA GLU A 185 -21.03 3.99 7.08
C GLU A 185 -20.49 5.32 7.61
N ARG A 186 -20.90 5.65 8.84
CA ARG A 186 -20.40 6.83 9.55
C ARG A 186 -19.27 6.41 10.48
N LEU A 187 -18.04 6.66 10.05
CA LEU A 187 -16.86 6.44 10.89
C LEU A 187 -16.54 7.74 11.62
N PHE A 188 -16.61 7.70 12.93
CA PHE A 188 -16.13 8.78 13.78
C PHE A 188 -14.68 8.48 14.13
N PHE A 189 -13.77 9.29 13.62
CA PHE A 189 -12.32 9.15 13.82
C PHE A 189 -11.95 9.01 15.31
N GLU A 190 -12.55 9.82 16.17
CA GLU A 190 -12.30 9.81 17.61
C GLU A 190 -12.70 8.51 18.30
N LYS A 191 -13.63 7.77 17.71
CA LYS A 191 -14.10 6.46 18.21
C LYS A 191 -13.42 5.26 17.55
N THR A 192 -12.60 5.51 16.53
CA THR A 192 -11.94 4.45 15.77
C THR A 192 -10.45 4.43 16.14
N PRO A 193 -9.95 3.37 16.79
CA PRO A 193 -8.55 3.26 17.12
C PRO A 193 -7.73 3.04 15.83
N LEU A 194 -7.03 4.07 15.40
CA LEU A 194 -6.08 4.00 14.29
C LEU A 194 -4.65 3.94 14.82
N SER A 195 -3.80 3.16 14.17
CA SER A 195 -2.37 3.20 14.44
C SER A 195 -1.81 4.60 14.17
N HIS A 196 -0.67 4.95 14.79
CA HIS A 196 -0.03 6.25 14.60
C HIS A 196 0.17 6.60 13.12
N ARG A 197 0.63 5.64 12.32
CA ARG A 197 0.81 5.83 10.87
C ARG A 197 -0.49 6.17 10.16
N TRP A 198 -1.57 5.49 10.46
CA TRP A 198 -2.87 5.74 9.83
C TRP A 198 -3.52 7.02 10.34
N GLN A 199 -3.25 7.46 11.56
CA GLN A 199 -3.62 8.80 12.03
C GLN A 199 -2.93 9.88 11.18
N GLN A 200 -1.64 9.74 10.91
CA GLN A 200 -0.91 10.67 10.01
C GLN A 200 -1.50 10.67 8.59
N TYR A 201 -1.92 9.51 8.06
CA TYR A 201 -2.58 9.43 6.76
C TYR A 201 -3.92 10.16 6.75
N TYR A 202 -4.74 9.92 7.74
CA TYR A 202 -6.05 10.53 7.87
C TYR A 202 -5.96 12.06 8.03
N ARG A 203 -5.06 12.53 8.88
CA ARG A 203 -4.84 13.97 9.14
C ARG A 203 -4.03 14.67 8.04
N ARG A 204 -3.57 13.94 7.02
CA ARG A 204 -2.72 14.46 5.95
C ARG A 204 -1.40 15.05 6.41
N GLU A 205 -0.84 14.54 7.49
CA GLU A 205 0.42 14.98 8.09
C GLU A 205 1.66 14.37 7.43
N VAL A 206 1.48 13.49 6.43
CA VAL A 206 2.60 12.86 5.72
C VAL A 206 3.38 13.89 4.93
N LYS A 207 4.68 13.97 5.14
CA LYS A 207 5.57 14.84 4.36
C LYS A 207 5.43 14.55 2.86
N THR A 208 4.89 15.51 2.15
CA THR A 208 4.64 15.41 0.72
C THR A 208 4.95 16.73 0.04
N ARG A 209 5.36 16.69 -1.23
CA ARG A 209 5.63 17.93 -1.97
C ARG A 209 4.35 18.76 -2.12
N ALA A 210 4.50 20.08 -2.09
CA ALA A 210 3.40 21.00 -2.37
C ALA A 210 2.85 20.80 -3.80
N LEU A 211 1.59 21.17 -4.01
CA LEU A 211 1.04 21.30 -5.36
C LEU A 211 1.79 22.43 -6.09
N ALA A 212 2.10 22.18 -7.35
CA ALA A 212 2.53 23.27 -8.22
C ALA A 212 1.35 24.22 -8.44
N VAL A 213 1.55 25.52 -8.25
CA VAL A 213 0.59 26.53 -8.66
C VAL A 213 0.70 26.64 -10.19
N ASN A 214 -0.31 26.18 -10.90
CA ASN A 214 -0.37 26.37 -12.34
C ASN A 214 -1.06 27.71 -12.61
N ARG A 215 -0.26 28.76 -12.82
CA ARG A 215 -0.76 30.11 -13.10
C ARG A 215 -1.35 30.29 -14.51
N VAL A 216 -1.18 29.29 -15.37
CA VAL A 216 -1.57 29.33 -16.80
C VAL A 216 -2.84 28.52 -17.06
N HIS A 217 -3.33 27.78 -16.08
CA HIS A 217 -4.54 26.98 -16.23
C HIS A 217 -5.75 27.88 -15.95
N ASP A 218 -6.24 28.52 -16.97
CA ASP A 218 -7.51 29.19 -16.91
C ASP A 218 -8.66 28.17 -16.95
N LEU A 219 -9.69 28.43 -16.16
CA LEU A 219 -10.91 27.62 -16.14
C LEU A 219 -11.67 27.63 -17.49
N SER A 220 -11.23 28.45 -18.44
CA SER A 220 -11.77 28.51 -19.81
C SER A 220 -11.68 27.21 -20.61
N TYR A 221 -10.91 26.23 -20.15
CA TYR A 221 -10.80 24.89 -20.77
C TYR A 221 -11.52 23.79 -19.96
N ALA A 222 -12.31 24.13 -18.97
CA ALA A 222 -13.01 23.17 -18.12
C ALA A 222 -14.42 22.79 -18.64
N PHE A 223 -14.70 23.03 -19.93
CA PHE A 223 -15.94 22.67 -20.61
C PHE A 223 -15.68 21.76 -21.79
#